data_0a49d2987c4ceb5b356f5b0065bfec90
#
_entry.id   0a49d2987c4ceb5b356f5b0065bfec90
#
_cell.length_a   1.000
_cell.length_b   1.000
_cell.length_c   1.000
_cell.angle_alpha   90.00
_cell.angle_beta   90.00
_cell.angle_gamma   90.00
#
_symmetry.space_group_name_H-M   'P 1'
#
loop_
_entity.id
_entity.type
_entity.pdbx_description
1 polymer ?
#
loop_
_entity_poly.entity_id
_entity_poly.type
_entity_poly.pdbx_seq_one_letter_code
_entity_poly.pdbx_strand_id
1 'polypeptide(L)'
;ETGVETAFVETVPEGTADFGNYVRDFIEQGFNVIIGTSFGYMDDMEALAEEFPDVVFDHISGYKANGTNFGNSFGRMYEPRYLSGMVAGSATSSNLIGYVAAFPIPEVIRGINAFTLGVLETNPDAQVEVVWTSTWFDPVVEGDSAQALLDKGADVIAMHQDSTAAGEKAEAAGARSVAYNSDMSAHA
;
A
#
# COMPACT_ATOMS: atom_id res chain seq x y z
N GLU A 1 27.56 8.98 -7.84
CA GLU A 1 27.43 9.02 -6.35
C GLU A 1 27.23 10.48 -5.95
N THR A 2 26.19 10.77 -5.16
CA THR A 2 25.82 12.15 -4.77
C THR A 2 26.66 12.66 -3.58
N GLY A 3 27.40 11.79 -2.87
CA GLY A 3 28.11 12.14 -1.64
C GLY A 3 27.20 12.40 -0.42
N VAL A 4 25.90 12.08 -0.53
CA VAL A 4 24.94 12.19 0.57
C VAL A 4 25.06 10.94 1.46
N GLU A 5 25.21 11.14 2.76
CA GLU A 5 25.15 10.06 3.75
C GLU A 5 23.70 9.65 3.97
N THR A 6 23.45 8.34 4.03
CA THR A 6 22.10 7.78 4.24
C THR A 6 22.15 6.68 5.28
N ALA A 7 21.11 6.59 6.11
CA ALA A 7 20.86 5.51 7.04
C ALA A 7 19.36 5.16 7.03
N PHE A 8 19.02 3.96 7.45
CA PHE A 8 17.63 3.53 7.55
C PHE A 8 17.42 2.56 8.71
N VAL A 9 16.19 2.46 9.17
CA VAL A 9 15.72 1.45 10.11
C VAL A 9 14.44 0.84 9.56
N GLU A 10 14.32 -0.47 9.64
CA GLU A 10 13.19 -1.24 9.11
C GLU A 10 12.26 -1.71 10.23
N THR A 11 11.02 -2.04 9.83
CA THR A 11 10.02 -2.67 10.70
C THR A 11 9.70 -1.89 11.98
N VAL A 12 9.70 -0.55 11.90
CA VAL A 12 9.32 0.30 13.03
C VAL A 12 7.79 0.25 13.19
N PRO A 13 7.26 -0.17 14.36
CA PRO A 13 5.83 -0.28 14.56
C PRO A 13 5.14 1.10 14.51
N GLU A 14 4.01 1.18 13.78
CA GLU A 14 3.14 2.35 13.81
C GLU A 14 2.46 2.52 15.18
N GLY A 15 2.19 3.77 15.57
CA GLY A 15 1.44 4.10 16.78
C GLY A 15 2.20 3.81 18.09
N THR A 16 3.52 3.64 18.01
CA THR A 16 4.41 3.48 19.17
C THR A 16 5.39 4.64 19.28
N ALA A 17 6.06 4.78 20.43
CA ALA A 17 7.09 5.79 20.62
C ALA A 17 8.38 5.50 19.79
N ASP A 18 8.52 4.31 19.23
CA ASP A 18 9.76 3.86 18.60
C ASP A 18 10.11 4.71 17.37
N PHE A 19 9.12 5.07 16.55
CA PHE A 19 9.36 5.94 15.40
C PHE A 19 9.98 7.27 15.81
N GLY A 20 9.39 7.96 16.78
CA GLY A 20 9.91 9.23 17.28
C GLY A 20 11.31 9.11 17.90
N ASN A 21 11.62 8.00 18.57
CA ASN A 21 12.94 7.74 19.13
C ASN A 21 13.99 7.57 18.02
N TYR A 22 13.73 6.74 17.00
CA TYR A 22 14.65 6.58 15.87
C TYR A 22 14.87 7.88 15.10
N VAL A 23 13.83 8.68 14.91
CA VAL A 23 13.96 9.98 14.24
C VAL A 23 14.89 10.92 15.04
N ARG A 24 14.73 11.01 16.37
CA ARG A 24 15.61 11.84 17.20
C ARG A 24 17.05 11.33 17.17
N ASP A 25 17.26 10.02 17.22
CA ASP A 25 18.59 9.42 17.11
C ASP A 25 19.25 9.77 15.76
N PHE A 26 18.52 9.77 14.65
CA PHE A 26 19.05 10.21 13.35
C PHE A 26 19.40 11.71 13.35
N ILE A 27 18.55 12.55 13.92
CA ILE A 27 18.81 13.99 14.02
C ILE A 27 20.03 14.27 14.89
N GLU A 28 20.22 13.57 16.01
CA GLU A 28 21.40 13.66 16.85
C GLU A 28 22.69 13.23 16.12
N GLN A 29 22.60 12.31 15.17
CA GLN A 29 23.69 11.89 14.30
C GLN A 29 23.96 12.89 13.15
N GLY A 30 23.15 13.93 12.99
CA GLY A 30 23.32 15.00 12.01
C GLY A 30 22.51 14.83 10.73
N PHE A 31 21.60 13.86 10.65
CA PHE A 31 20.68 13.77 9.52
C PHE A 31 19.67 14.93 9.56
N ASN A 32 19.50 15.60 8.46
CA ASN A 32 18.63 16.77 8.34
C ASN A 32 17.49 16.60 7.33
N VAL A 33 17.33 15.41 6.78
CA VAL A 33 16.18 15.00 5.97
C VAL A 33 15.70 13.66 6.49
N ILE A 34 14.44 13.60 6.91
CA ILE A 34 13.78 12.39 7.41
C ILE A 34 12.68 11.99 6.43
N ILE A 35 12.70 10.75 5.98
CA ILE A 35 11.69 10.17 5.10
C ILE A 35 10.96 9.08 5.87
N GLY A 36 9.66 9.25 6.09
CA GLY A 36 8.79 8.25 6.71
C GLY A 36 7.97 7.53 5.67
N THR A 37 8.04 6.18 5.63
CA THR A 37 7.51 5.38 4.52
C THR A 37 6.25 4.58 4.87
N SER A 38 5.64 4.80 6.02
CA SER A 38 4.38 4.17 6.39
C SER A 38 3.31 5.21 6.73
N PHE A 39 2.05 4.93 6.37
CA PHE A 39 0.94 5.86 6.55
C PHE A 39 0.76 6.31 8.00
N GLY A 40 0.92 5.40 8.94
CA GLY A 40 0.74 5.67 10.37
C GLY A 40 1.79 6.57 11.02
N TYR A 41 2.89 6.91 10.32
CA TYR A 41 3.89 7.85 10.85
C TYR A 41 3.50 9.33 10.65
N MET A 42 2.40 9.61 9.94
CA MET A 42 2.05 10.97 9.52
C MET A 42 1.89 11.94 10.68
N ASP A 43 1.20 11.56 11.74
CA ASP A 43 0.94 12.41 12.89
C ASP A 43 2.21 12.63 13.73
N ASP A 44 3.01 11.58 13.89
CA ASP A 44 4.31 11.66 14.58
C ASP A 44 5.29 12.56 13.82
N MET A 45 5.34 12.44 12.48
CA MET A 45 6.19 13.30 11.65
C MET A 45 5.76 14.78 11.69
N GLU A 46 4.46 15.06 11.71
CA GLU A 46 3.96 16.43 11.88
C GLU A 46 4.43 17.03 13.22
N ALA A 47 4.31 16.28 14.31
CA ALA A 47 4.76 16.71 15.64
C ALA A 47 6.29 16.89 15.71
N LEU A 48 7.05 15.96 15.11
CA LEU A 48 8.52 16.06 15.05
C LEU A 48 8.99 17.25 14.18
N ALA A 49 8.27 17.58 13.13
CA ALA A 49 8.59 18.74 12.29
C ALA A 49 8.41 20.07 13.05
N GLU A 50 7.46 20.14 14.00
CA GLU A 50 7.33 21.27 14.91
C GLU A 50 8.47 21.32 15.94
N GLU A 51 8.89 20.15 16.45
CA GLU A 51 10.00 20.03 17.41
C GLU A 51 11.35 20.39 16.77
N PHE A 52 11.56 20.04 15.49
CA PHE A 52 12.82 20.21 14.76
C PHE A 52 12.64 21.06 13.49
N PRO A 53 12.49 22.39 13.62
CA PRO A 53 12.14 23.27 12.49
C PRO A 53 13.23 23.36 11.40
N ASP A 54 14.47 22.99 11.70
CA ASP A 54 15.61 23.00 10.77
C ASP A 54 15.78 21.66 10.02
N VAL A 55 14.97 20.66 10.32
CA VAL A 55 14.97 19.33 9.70
C VAL A 55 13.80 19.23 8.72
N VAL A 56 14.05 18.67 7.53
CA VAL A 56 13.02 18.44 6.51
C VAL A 56 12.40 17.07 6.70
N PHE A 57 11.08 17.01 6.68
CA PHE A 57 10.31 15.78 6.78
C PHE A 57 9.49 15.54 5.52
N ASP A 58 9.70 14.40 4.84
CA ASP A 58 8.91 13.95 3.70
C ASP A 58 8.19 12.63 4.04
N HIS A 59 6.86 12.69 4.11
CA HIS A 59 6.03 11.53 4.41
C HIS A 59 5.53 10.88 3.11
N ILE A 60 5.85 9.62 2.93
CA ILE A 60 5.35 8.85 1.79
C ILE A 60 3.90 8.41 2.05
N SER A 61 3.01 8.64 1.07
CA SER A 61 1.58 8.32 1.10
C SER A 61 0.68 9.18 1.99
N GLY A 62 1.23 10.12 2.76
CA GLY A 62 0.47 11.05 3.58
C GLY A 62 -0.33 12.10 2.79
N TYR A 63 -1.06 12.93 3.53
CA TYR A 63 -1.81 14.06 2.96
C TYR A 63 -1.63 15.37 3.75
N LYS A 64 -0.90 15.33 4.87
CA LYS A 64 -0.62 16.51 5.68
C LYS A 64 0.64 17.23 5.21
N ALA A 65 0.66 18.54 5.37
CA ALA A 65 1.82 19.40 5.17
C ALA A 65 1.68 20.67 6.03
N ASN A 66 2.80 21.24 6.49
CA ASN A 66 2.78 22.49 7.26
C ASN A 66 3.23 23.72 6.46
N GLY A 67 3.61 23.54 5.19
CA GLY A 67 4.05 24.61 4.30
C GLY A 67 5.48 25.13 4.55
N THR A 68 6.23 24.50 5.46
CA THR A 68 7.62 24.86 5.82
C THR A 68 8.56 23.67 5.66
N ASN A 69 8.62 22.79 6.63
CA ASN A 69 9.57 21.69 6.69
C ASN A 69 8.93 20.29 6.73
N PHE A 70 7.60 20.17 6.65
CA PHE A 70 6.87 18.94 6.56
C PHE A 70 5.97 18.91 5.33
N GLY A 71 6.14 17.88 4.51
CA GLY A 71 5.36 17.63 3.32
C GLY A 71 5.14 16.14 3.10
N ASN A 72 4.52 15.82 1.96
CA ASN A 72 4.33 14.45 1.56
C ASN A 72 4.58 14.29 0.06
N SER A 73 5.02 13.09 -0.32
CA SER A 73 5.15 12.67 -1.70
C SER A 73 4.61 11.26 -1.89
N PHE A 74 3.99 11.02 -3.04
CA PHE A 74 3.51 9.70 -3.43
C PHE A 74 3.38 9.59 -4.95
N GLY A 75 3.66 8.42 -5.48
CA GLY A 75 3.46 8.12 -6.89
C GLY A 75 1.98 8.16 -7.28
N ARG A 76 1.69 8.44 -8.55
CA ARG A 76 0.32 8.34 -9.10
C ARG A 76 -0.09 6.88 -9.29
N MET A 77 -0.05 6.09 -8.21
CA MET A 77 -0.30 4.65 -8.23
C MET A 77 -1.71 4.28 -8.71
N TYR A 78 -2.65 5.22 -8.68
CA TYR A 78 -3.98 5.03 -9.26
C TYR A 78 -3.95 4.86 -10.78
N GLU A 79 -2.95 5.39 -11.50
CA GLU A 79 -2.82 5.21 -12.94
C GLU A 79 -2.50 3.75 -13.31
N PRO A 80 -1.44 3.10 -12.78
CA PRO A 80 -1.22 1.67 -13.02
C PRO A 80 -2.34 0.79 -12.42
N ARG A 81 -3.02 1.23 -11.34
CA ARG A 81 -4.19 0.52 -10.83
C ARG A 81 -5.34 0.50 -11.84
N TYR A 82 -5.61 1.60 -12.53
CA TYR A 82 -6.59 1.62 -13.60
C TYR A 82 -6.22 0.65 -14.73
N LEU A 83 -4.96 0.66 -15.17
CA LEU A 83 -4.48 -0.24 -16.22
C LEU A 83 -4.57 -1.72 -15.81
N SER A 84 -4.17 -2.05 -14.57
CA SER A 84 -4.31 -3.41 -14.05
C SER A 84 -5.78 -3.84 -13.91
N GLY A 85 -6.68 -2.89 -13.61
CA GLY A 85 -8.11 -3.10 -13.62
C GLY A 85 -8.63 -3.48 -15.02
N MET A 86 -8.18 -2.81 -16.07
CA MET A 86 -8.53 -3.16 -17.46
C MET A 86 -8.10 -4.59 -17.81
N VAL A 87 -6.91 -5.00 -17.39
CA VAL A 87 -6.42 -6.37 -17.58
C VAL A 87 -7.28 -7.36 -16.80
N ALA A 88 -7.58 -7.08 -15.52
CA ALA A 88 -8.41 -7.93 -14.68
C ALA A 88 -9.83 -8.09 -15.22
N GLY A 89 -10.47 -7.00 -15.68
CA GLY A 89 -11.80 -7.03 -16.30
C GLY A 89 -11.85 -7.85 -17.57
N SER A 90 -10.79 -7.78 -18.39
CA SER A 90 -10.67 -8.60 -19.61
C SER A 90 -10.37 -10.07 -19.32
N ALA A 91 -9.77 -10.36 -18.15
CA ALA A 91 -9.29 -11.70 -17.79
C ALA A 91 -10.30 -12.51 -16.99
N THR A 92 -11.22 -11.87 -16.27
CA THR A 92 -12.25 -12.58 -15.50
C THR A 92 -13.24 -13.30 -16.42
N SER A 93 -13.63 -14.49 -16.01
CA SER A 93 -14.69 -15.30 -16.65
C SER A 93 -15.93 -15.40 -15.75
N SER A 94 -15.76 -15.23 -14.45
CA SER A 94 -16.83 -15.26 -13.47
C SER A 94 -17.58 -13.93 -13.33
N ASN A 95 -17.02 -12.84 -13.84
CA ASN A 95 -17.42 -11.46 -13.59
C ASN A 95 -17.33 -11.03 -12.11
N LEU A 96 -16.66 -11.81 -11.27
CA LEU A 96 -16.37 -11.47 -9.88
C LEU A 96 -14.85 -11.39 -9.66
N ILE A 97 -14.40 -10.23 -9.25
CA ILE A 97 -13.00 -9.94 -8.93
C ILE A 97 -12.90 -9.64 -7.44
N GLY A 98 -12.04 -10.36 -6.73
CA GLY A 98 -11.74 -10.09 -5.33
C GLY A 98 -10.66 -9.04 -5.17
N TYR A 99 -10.76 -8.21 -4.14
CA TYR A 99 -9.75 -7.22 -3.78
C TYR A 99 -9.44 -7.31 -2.28
N VAL A 100 -8.24 -7.74 -1.93
CA VAL A 100 -7.75 -7.80 -0.55
C VAL A 100 -7.06 -6.48 -0.23
N ALA A 101 -7.59 -5.74 0.75
CA ALA A 101 -7.16 -4.38 1.06
C ALA A 101 -6.81 -4.20 2.54
N ALA A 102 -5.79 -3.39 2.84
CA ALA A 102 -5.32 -3.14 4.19
C ALA A 102 -6.30 -2.26 5.00
N PHE A 103 -6.28 -0.97 4.78
CA PHE A 103 -7.07 0.00 5.54
C PHE A 103 -7.90 0.91 4.62
N PRO A 104 -9.10 1.35 5.04
CA PRO A 104 -9.95 2.25 4.26
C PRO A 104 -9.46 3.70 4.32
N ILE A 105 -8.22 3.95 3.96
CA ILE A 105 -7.58 5.27 3.88
C ILE A 105 -7.64 5.83 2.45
N PRO A 106 -7.44 7.14 2.25
CA PRO A 106 -7.58 7.78 0.94
C PRO A 106 -6.75 7.15 -0.18
N GLU A 107 -5.52 6.74 0.12
CA GLU A 107 -4.62 6.07 -0.83
C GLU A 107 -5.21 4.75 -1.34
N VAL A 108 -5.61 3.87 -0.43
CA VAL A 108 -6.14 2.53 -0.75
C VAL A 108 -7.49 2.64 -1.47
N ILE A 109 -8.38 3.50 -0.98
CA ILE A 109 -9.71 3.73 -1.60
C ILE A 109 -9.54 4.29 -3.02
N ARG A 110 -8.61 5.23 -3.23
CA ARG A 110 -8.32 5.77 -4.56
C ARG A 110 -7.81 4.69 -5.51
N GLY A 111 -6.95 3.79 -5.01
CA GLY A 111 -6.44 2.65 -5.78
C GLY A 111 -7.55 1.68 -6.17
N ILE A 112 -8.42 1.31 -5.24
CA ILE A 112 -9.58 0.44 -5.49
C ILE A 112 -10.53 1.08 -6.51
N ASN A 113 -10.84 2.37 -6.37
CA ASN A 113 -11.73 3.07 -7.29
C ASN A 113 -11.15 3.12 -8.70
N ALA A 114 -9.86 3.42 -8.85
CA ALA A 114 -9.19 3.43 -10.14
C ALA A 114 -9.16 2.04 -10.78
N PHE A 115 -8.84 1.01 -10.00
CA PHE A 115 -8.89 -0.39 -10.43
C PHE A 115 -10.29 -0.78 -10.91
N THR A 116 -11.33 -0.47 -10.14
CA THR A 116 -12.73 -0.77 -10.47
C THR A 116 -13.16 -0.04 -11.76
N LEU A 117 -12.78 1.23 -11.95
CA LEU A 117 -13.04 1.95 -13.19
C LEU A 117 -12.37 1.27 -14.39
N GLY A 118 -11.13 0.80 -14.22
CA GLY A 118 -10.44 0.03 -15.26
C GLY A 118 -11.13 -1.31 -15.58
N VAL A 119 -11.61 -2.03 -14.56
CA VAL A 119 -12.39 -3.26 -14.74
C VAL A 119 -13.64 -2.97 -15.58
N LEU A 120 -14.41 -1.96 -15.22
CA LEU A 120 -15.67 -1.62 -15.88
C LEU A 120 -15.46 -1.08 -17.31
N GLU A 121 -14.31 -0.51 -17.64
CA GLU A 121 -13.95 -0.09 -18.99
C GLU A 121 -13.89 -1.28 -19.98
N THR A 122 -13.43 -2.43 -19.51
CA THR A 122 -13.25 -3.63 -20.34
C THR A 122 -14.32 -4.69 -20.13
N ASN A 123 -14.98 -4.68 -18.97
CA ASN A 123 -16.04 -5.60 -18.60
C ASN A 123 -17.11 -4.90 -17.75
N PRO A 124 -18.13 -4.28 -18.36
CA PRO A 124 -19.18 -3.55 -17.63
C PRO A 124 -20.03 -4.43 -16.69
N ASP A 125 -20.04 -5.74 -16.89
CA ASP A 125 -20.81 -6.69 -16.09
C ASP A 125 -20.03 -7.20 -14.88
N ALA A 126 -18.71 -6.91 -14.77
CA ALA A 126 -17.89 -7.35 -13.68
C ALA A 126 -18.15 -6.57 -12.38
N GLN A 127 -17.93 -7.25 -11.27
CA GLN A 127 -18.02 -6.69 -9.93
C GLN A 127 -16.67 -6.84 -9.21
N VAL A 128 -16.30 -5.84 -8.42
CA VAL A 128 -15.13 -5.87 -7.55
C VAL A 128 -15.62 -5.94 -6.10
N GLU A 129 -15.34 -7.05 -5.43
CA GLU A 129 -15.66 -7.23 -4.02
C GLU A 129 -14.41 -7.03 -3.16
N VAL A 130 -14.51 -6.17 -2.14
CA VAL A 130 -13.39 -5.78 -1.29
C VAL A 130 -13.50 -6.43 0.08
N VAL A 131 -12.40 -7.04 0.56
CA VAL A 131 -12.25 -7.49 1.94
C VAL A 131 -11.14 -6.67 2.61
N TRP A 132 -11.44 -6.10 3.78
CA TRP A 132 -10.50 -5.31 4.56
C TRP A 132 -9.84 -6.17 5.63
N THR A 133 -8.49 -6.21 5.63
CA THR A 133 -7.69 -7.00 6.58
C THR A 133 -7.40 -6.23 7.87
N SER A 134 -7.42 -4.91 7.82
CA SER A 134 -7.01 -4.00 8.92
C SER A 134 -5.54 -4.21 9.35
N THR A 135 -4.70 -4.65 8.42
CA THR A 135 -3.24 -4.79 8.60
C THR A 135 -2.54 -4.50 7.27
N TRP A 136 -1.28 -4.03 7.32
CA TRP A 136 -0.44 -3.91 6.14
C TRP A 136 0.21 -5.25 5.77
N PHE A 137 0.62 -6.01 6.78
CA PHE A 137 1.32 -7.28 6.62
C PHE A 137 0.83 -8.31 7.63
N ASP A 138 0.06 -9.28 7.16
CA ASP A 138 -0.29 -10.49 7.88
C ASP A 138 -0.63 -11.58 6.87
N PRO A 139 0.33 -12.45 6.50
CA PRO A 139 0.13 -13.48 5.49
C PRO A 139 -1.05 -14.42 5.75
N VAL A 140 -1.40 -14.64 7.02
CA VAL A 140 -2.53 -15.51 7.38
C VAL A 140 -3.85 -14.80 7.07
N VAL A 141 -4.02 -13.59 7.56
CA VAL A 141 -5.26 -12.81 7.35
C VAL A 141 -5.43 -12.46 5.87
N GLU A 142 -4.35 -12.14 5.16
CA GLU A 142 -4.36 -11.85 3.72
C GLU A 142 -4.78 -13.09 2.91
N GLY A 143 -4.17 -14.24 3.21
CA GLY A 143 -4.50 -15.51 2.56
C GLY A 143 -5.94 -15.96 2.83
N ASP A 144 -6.42 -15.85 4.06
CA ASP A 144 -7.79 -16.19 4.45
C ASP A 144 -8.81 -15.26 3.77
N SER A 145 -8.47 -13.96 3.64
CA SER A 145 -9.29 -12.98 2.93
C SER A 145 -9.40 -13.30 1.44
N ALA A 146 -8.28 -13.67 0.81
CA ALA A 146 -8.27 -14.11 -0.59
C ALA A 146 -9.10 -15.40 -0.76
N GLN A 147 -8.94 -16.37 0.14
CA GLN A 147 -9.71 -17.62 0.11
C GLN A 147 -11.22 -17.35 0.20
N ALA A 148 -11.65 -16.46 1.10
CA ALA A 148 -13.05 -16.09 1.23
C ALA A 148 -13.64 -15.48 -0.06
N LEU A 149 -12.84 -14.72 -0.81
CA LEU A 149 -13.25 -14.18 -2.12
C LEU A 149 -13.30 -15.27 -3.20
N LEU A 150 -12.34 -16.19 -3.22
CA LEU A 150 -12.32 -17.35 -4.12
C LEU A 150 -13.52 -18.27 -3.87
N ASP A 151 -13.87 -18.52 -2.61
CA ASP A 151 -15.03 -19.33 -2.23
C ASP A 151 -16.37 -18.71 -2.68
N LYS A 152 -16.42 -17.40 -2.88
CA LYS A 152 -17.57 -16.70 -3.48
C LYS A 152 -17.58 -16.78 -5.01
N GLY A 153 -16.53 -17.31 -5.63
CA GLY A 153 -16.44 -17.49 -7.06
C GLY A 153 -15.59 -16.42 -7.77
N ALA A 154 -14.80 -15.62 -7.04
CA ALA A 154 -13.82 -14.74 -7.68
C ALA A 154 -12.77 -15.58 -8.43
N ASP A 155 -12.45 -15.21 -9.66
CA ASP A 155 -11.43 -15.87 -10.50
C ASP A 155 -10.23 -14.97 -10.81
N VAL A 156 -10.24 -13.75 -10.25
CA VAL A 156 -9.11 -12.82 -10.20
C VAL A 156 -9.04 -12.24 -8.79
N ILE A 157 -7.86 -12.24 -8.18
CA ILE A 157 -7.59 -11.61 -6.87
C ILE A 157 -6.59 -10.47 -7.05
N ALA A 158 -7.03 -9.26 -6.75
CA ALA A 158 -6.18 -8.09 -6.64
C ALA A 158 -5.89 -7.80 -5.15
N MET A 159 -4.81 -7.09 -4.87
CA MET A 159 -4.45 -6.77 -3.50
C MET A 159 -3.82 -5.39 -3.34
N HIS A 160 -3.93 -4.84 -2.12
CA HIS A 160 -3.14 -3.75 -1.59
C HIS A 160 -2.64 -4.18 -0.21
N GLN A 161 -1.66 -5.07 -0.24
CA GLN A 161 -1.08 -5.78 0.90
C GLN A 161 0.42 -5.97 0.66
N ASP A 162 1.15 -6.29 1.70
CA ASP A 162 2.62 -6.35 1.66
C ASP A 162 3.17 -7.79 1.63
N SER A 163 2.31 -8.82 1.77
CA SER A 163 2.74 -10.22 1.58
C SER A 163 2.30 -10.80 0.23
N THR A 164 2.85 -11.94 -0.12
CA THR A 164 2.49 -12.71 -1.34
C THR A 164 1.26 -13.60 -1.15
N ALA A 165 0.75 -13.74 0.07
CA ALA A 165 -0.20 -14.76 0.46
C ALA A 165 -1.52 -14.73 -0.35
N ALA A 166 -2.02 -13.54 -0.70
CA ALA A 166 -3.23 -13.42 -1.51
C ALA A 166 -3.01 -13.96 -2.94
N GLY A 167 -1.85 -13.69 -3.55
CA GLY A 167 -1.45 -14.22 -4.85
C GLY A 167 -1.26 -15.72 -4.83
N GLU A 168 -0.58 -16.26 -3.80
CA GLU A 168 -0.36 -17.70 -3.61
C GLU A 168 -1.68 -18.46 -3.49
N LYS A 169 -2.68 -17.88 -2.79
CA LYS A 169 -4.02 -18.48 -2.71
C LYS A 169 -4.74 -18.48 -4.06
N ALA A 170 -4.62 -17.39 -4.82
CA ALA A 170 -5.19 -17.31 -6.17
C ALA A 170 -4.59 -18.38 -7.08
N GLU A 171 -3.25 -18.52 -7.11
CA GLU A 171 -2.57 -19.53 -7.91
C GLU A 171 -2.99 -20.94 -7.51
N ALA A 172 -3.00 -21.25 -6.22
CA ALA A 172 -3.40 -22.57 -5.72
C ALA A 172 -4.84 -22.94 -6.12
N ALA A 173 -5.73 -21.96 -6.29
CA ALA A 173 -7.10 -22.13 -6.77
C ALA A 173 -7.23 -22.12 -8.31
N GLY A 174 -6.15 -21.91 -9.05
CA GLY A 174 -6.17 -21.73 -10.51
C GLY A 174 -6.78 -20.39 -10.95
N ALA A 175 -6.91 -19.43 -10.06
CA ALA A 175 -7.31 -18.05 -10.33
C ALA A 175 -6.09 -17.20 -10.73
N ARG A 176 -6.34 -15.97 -11.21
CA ARG A 176 -5.29 -15.00 -11.53
C ARG A 176 -5.07 -14.03 -10.38
N SER A 177 -3.86 -13.47 -10.29
CA SER A 177 -3.55 -12.45 -9.29
C SER A 177 -3.09 -11.13 -9.92
N VAL A 178 -3.33 -10.04 -9.19
CA VAL A 178 -2.78 -8.70 -9.46
C VAL A 178 -2.02 -8.26 -8.22
N ALA A 179 -0.70 -8.33 -8.29
CA ALA A 179 0.21 -8.03 -7.20
C ALA A 179 0.37 -6.52 -6.93
N TYR A 180 1.08 -6.19 -5.85
CA TYR A 180 1.41 -4.83 -5.43
C TYR A 180 2.84 -4.75 -4.88
N ASN A 181 3.39 -3.53 -4.79
CA ASN A 181 4.72 -3.18 -4.26
C ASN A 181 5.91 -3.70 -5.07
N SER A 182 5.97 -4.96 -5.42
CA SER A 182 7.11 -5.60 -6.07
C SER A 182 6.67 -6.63 -7.11
N ASP A 183 7.63 -7.15 -7.87
CA ASP A 183 7.40 -8.33 -8.72
C ASP A 183 7.25 -9.57 -7.84
N MET A 184 6.03 -10.05 -7.71
CA MET A 184 5.67 -11.24 -6.93
C MET A 184 5.52 -12.49 -7.81
N SER A 185 5.83 -12.42 -9.12
CA SER A 185 5.64 -13.53 -10.06
C SER A 185 6.43 -14.80 -9.74
N ALA A 186 7.42 -14.72 -8.83
CA ALA A 186 8.14 -15.88 -8.35
C ALA A 186 7.37 -16.67 -7.24
N HIS A 187 6.27 -16.12 -6.75
CA HIS A 187 5.50 -16.65 -5.62
C HIS A 187 4.03 -16.97 -5.98
N ALA A 188 3.56 -16.43 -7.12
CA ALA A 188 2.17 -16.58 -7.57
C ALA A 188 2.07 -16.52 -9.10
#